data_4f3d88d3ada845a5a33403d8d58f6d47
#
_entry.id   4f3d88d3ada845a5a33403d8d58f6d47
#
_cell.length_a   1.000
_cell.length_b   1.000
_cell.length_c   1.000
_cell.angle_alpha   90.00
_cell.angle_beta   90.00
_cell.angle_gamma   90.00
#
_symmetry.space_group_name_H-M   'P 1'
#
loop_
_entity.id
_entity.type
_entity.pdbx_description
1 polymer ?
#
loop_
_entity_poly.entity_id
_entity_poly.type
_entity_poly.pdbx_seq_one_letter_code
_entity_poly.pdbx_strand_id
1 'polypeptide(L)'
;MADLGAAKMVNGVAHAFASRVGVIRSLQSWSRTSALLAVGRLLVATNMVNFVALCDVDDKNLDSAGKQFPKAKTYNDYRRMLEQKDIDAVLIATADHVHAWATLAALRAGKDVYCEKPLTHSVEEVRLVAQTAALEKRVTQMGTQIHAGDNYRRVVELIQAGAIGPVKEVHIFITSAWYQKEPARMGIEPPPNLHWDLWLGPADDRPYSPDYLPFVWRRWWAFGEGTLGDMGCHFIDLPKWALKLGLPTKIRAEGPPVHSEWCPEYLIVHYEFPARGDLPPVKLTWHDAGRRPEIANELKLQKWKNGILFVGEKGYLISDYSNHALLPEDKFKDYQKPEPTIPKSIGHHKEWVTACLKRDPKMPLCNFSYAGPLTETVLLGTVAYRAGQELQWDANQMRAPNAPQADAFLRLRYRNGWSLQQTA
;
A
#
# COMPACT_ATOMS: atom_id res chain seq x y z
N MET A 1 -12.94 47.66 19.80
CA MET A 1 -13.48 47.42 18.43
C MET A 1 -12.36 47.17 17.45
N ALA A 2 -11.55 46.14 17.62
CA ALA A 2 -10.41 45.83 16.74
C ALA A 2 -10.12 44.34 16.60
N ASP A 3 -11.15 43.47 16.67
CA ASP A 3 -10.89 42.00 16.61
C ASP A 3 -11.91 41.20 15.79
N LEU A 4 -12.79 41.83 15.04
CA LEU A 4 -13.76 41.16 14.17
C LEU A 4 -13.35 41.17 12.67
N GLY A 5 -12.29 41.90 12.30
CA GLY A 5 -11.78 41.98 10.93
C GLY A 5 -10.82 40.85 10.57
N ALA A 6 -10.00 40.39 11.50
CA ALA A 6 -8.99 39.38 11.28
C ALA A 6 -9.58 37.96 11.10
N ALA A 7 -10.64 37.64 11.84
CA ALA A 7 -11.28 36.32 11.75
C ALA A 7 -12.04 36.11 10.41
N LYS A 8 -12.60 37.16 9.80
CA LYS A 8 -13.26 37.08 8.48
C LYS A 8 -12.26 36.93 7.32
N MET A 9 -11.07 37.54 7.41
CA MET A 9 -10.04 37.35 6.39
C MET A 9 -9.39 35.97 6.44
N VAL A 10 -9.22 35.38 7.62
CA VAL A 10 -8.69 34.02 7.77
C VAL A 10 -9.64 32.98 7.16
N ASN A 11 -10.95 33.11 7.35
CA ASN A 11 -11.93 32.19 6.75
C ASN A 11 -12.07 32.36 5.22
N GLY A 12 -11.92 33.56 4.67
CA GLY A 12 -11.95 33.80 3.24
C GLY A 12 -10.71 33.26 2.51
N VAL A 13 -9.54 33.35 3.14
CA VAL A 13 -8.27 32.83 2.60
C VAL A 13 -8.24 31.29 2.67
N ALA A 14 -8.79 30.68 3.73
CA ALA A 14 -8.85 29.22 3.86
C ALA A 14 -9.70 28.57 2.74
N HIS A 15 -10.79 29.20 2.30
CA HIS A 15 -11.59 28.70 1.18
C HIS A 15 -10.88 28.77 -0.19
N ALA A 16 -9.94 29.71 -0.37
CA ALA A 16 -9.19 29.86 -1.62
C ALA A 16 -8.06 28.85 -1.79
N PHE A 17 -7.61 28.17 -0.72
CA PHE A 17 -6.46 27.26 -0.72
C PHE A 17 -6.82 25.79 -0.49
N ALA A 18 -8.10 25.41 -0.38
CA ALA A 18 -8.47 24.00 -0.27
C ALA A 18 -8.13 23.25 -1.56
N SER A 19 -7.39 22.13 -1.44
CA SER A 19 -7.07 21.28 -2.61
C SER A 19 -8.35 20.73 -3.25
N ARG A 20 -8.43 20.82 -4.58
CA ARG A 20 -9.53 20.25 -5.36
C ARG A 20 -9.16 18.83 -5.75
N VAL A 21 -9.86 17.86 -5.17
CA VAL A 21 -9.51 16.44 -5.26
C VAL A 21 -10.46 15.70 -6.18
N GLY A 22 -9.90 14.95 -7.13
CA GLY A 22 -10.57 13.91 -7.88
C GLY A 22 -10.41 12.56 -7.18
N VAL A 23 -11.45 11.73 -7.19
CA VAL A 23 -11.43 10.40 -6.59
C VAL A 23 -11.68 9.35 -7.67
N ILE A 24 -10.73 8.43 -7.84
CA ILE A 24 -10.85 7.26 -8.71
C ILE A 24 -11.08 6.04 -7.84
N ARG A 25 -12.16 5.30 -8.11
CA ARG A 25 -12.53 4.08 -7.39
C ARG A 25 -12.90 2.98 -8.38
N SER A 26 -12.81 1.74 -7.94
CA SER A 26 -13.50 0.60 -8.54
C SER A 26 -14.02 -0.28 -7.43
N LEU A 27 -15.03 -1.11 -7.72
CA LEU A 27 -15.72 -2.01 -6.79
C LEU A 27 -14.83 -2.50 -5.64
N GLN A 28 -14.79 -1.76 -4.55
CA GLN A 28 -14.25 -2.19 -3.27
C GLN A 28 -15.38 -2.35 -2.26
N SER A 29 -15.25 -3.32 -1.36
CA SER A 29 -16.29 -3.68 -0.40
C SER A 29 -16.84 -2.52 0.42
N TRP A 30 -18.09 -2.65 0.80
CA TRP A 30 -18.85 -1.72 1.64
C TRP A 30 -18.13 -1.22 2.90
N SER A 31 -17.28 -2.04 3.55
CA SER A 31 -16.67 -1.67 4.82
C SER A 31 -15.48 -0.71 4.68
N ARG A 32 -14.60 -0.91 3.68
CA ARG A 32 -13.43 -0.01 3.46
C ARG A 32 -13.77 1.20 2.60
N THR A 33 -14.72 1.05 1.67
CA THR A 33 -15.25 2.18 0.89
C THR A 33 -15.95 3.21 1.77
N SER A 34 -16.70 2.75 2.79
CA SER A 34 -17.29 3.64 3.78
C SER A 34 -16.24 4.37 4.62
N ALA A 35 -15.09 3.74 4.92
CA ALA A 35 -13.99 4.38 5.61
C ALA A 35 -13.34 5.49 4.77
N LEU A 36 -13.07 5.24 3.48
CA LEU A 36 -12.49 6.25 2.59
C LEU A 36 -13.44 7.43 2.36
N LEU A 37 -14.74 7.16 2.17
CA LEU A 37 -15.77 8.20 2.09
C LEU A 37 -15.97 8.92 3.44
N ALA A 38 -15.79 8.23 4.57
CA ALA A 38 -15.83 8.85 5.89
C ALA A 38 -14.62 9.77 6.11
N VAL A 39 -13.42 9.36 5.71
CA VAL A 39 -12.23 10.21 5.71
C VAL A 39 -12.43 11.40 4.75
N GLY A 40 -12.95 11.17 3.56
CA GLY A 40 -13.28 12.23 2.62
C GLY A 40 -14.26 13.24 3.21
N ARG A 41 -15.33 12.78 3.86
CA ARG A 41 -16.27 13.66 4.58
C ARG A 41 -15.59 14.45 5.70
N LEU A 42 -14.69 13.82 6.46
CA LEU A 42 -13.94 14.50 7.51
C LEU A 42 -13.04 15.60 6.92
N LEU A 43 -12.34 15.32 5.83
CA LEU A 43 -11.47 16.29 5.17
C LEU A 43 -12.26 17.45 4.55
N VAL A 44 -13.43 17.17 3.98
CA VAL A 44 -14.37 18.22 3.49
C VAL A 44 -14.94 19.02 4.64
N ALA A 45 -15.37 18.36 5.72
CA ALA A 45 -15.93 19.04 6.91
C ALA A 45 -14.91 19.96 7.60
N THR A 46 -13.60 19.68 7.45
CA THR A 46 -12.53 20.55 7.95
C THR A 46 -12.09 21.61 6.94
N ASN A 47 -12.79 21.75 5.82
CA ASN A 47 -12.45 22.66 4.70
C ASN A 47 -11.03 22.47 4.13
N MET A 48 -10.45 21.29 4.29
CA MET A 48 -9.11 20.96 3.76
C MET A 48 -9.14 20.58 2.29
N VAL A 49 -10.26 19.96 1.82
CA VAL A 49 -10.42 19.52 0.44
C VAL A 49 -11.82 19.81 -0.10
N ASN A 50 -11.92 19.99 -1.41
CA ASN A 50 -13.15 19.98 -2.18
C ASN A 50 -13.12 18.81 -3.15
N PHE A 51 -14.04 17.86 -3.06
CA PHE A 51 -14.20 16.85 -4.10
C PHE A 51 -14.91 17.47 -5.31
N VAL A 52 -14.17 17.56 -6.41
CA VAL A 52 -14.61 18.19 -7.67
C VAL A 52 -14.90 17.17 -8.76
N ALA A 53 -14.42 15.93 -8.59
CA ALA A 53 -14.62 14.83 -9.52
C ALA A 53 -14.69 13.48 -8.80
N LEU A 54 -15.57 12.60 -9.28
CA LEU A 54 -15.73 11.21 -8.82
C LEU A 54 -15.68 10.29 -10.03
N CYS A 55 -14.95 9.18 -9.92
CA CYS A 55 -14.88 8.18 -10.97
C CYS A 55 -15.07 6.78 -10.38
N ASP A 56 -15.99 6.01 -10.92
CA ASP A 56 -16.18 4.59 -10.59
C ASP A 56 -16.71 3.85 -11.81
N VAL A 57 -16.23 2.65 -12.05
CA VAL A 57 -16.70 1.78 -13.15
C VAL A 57 -18.04 1.10 -12.85
N ASP A 58 -18.60 1.28 -11.66
CA ASP A 58 -19.93 0.83 -11.25
C ASP A 58 -20.84 2.03 -11.01
N ASP A 59 -21.88 2.17 -11.84
CA ASP A 59 -22.84 3.28 -11.80
C ASP A 59 -23.53 3.40 -10.42
N LYS A 60 -23.85 2.28 -9.75
CA LYS A 60 -24.48 2.31 -8.42
C LYS A 60 -23.57 2.93 -7.37
N ASN A 61 -22.28 2.62 -7.45
CA ASN A 61 -21.28 3.23 -6.54
C ASN A 61 -21.13 4.72 -6.87
N LEU A 62 -21.07 5.05 -8.14
CA LEU A 62 -20.93 6.42 -8.62
C LEU A 62 -22.12 7.28 -8.21
N ASP A 63 -23.33 6.80 -8.38
CA ASP A 63 -24.56 7.46 -7.93
C ASP A 63 -24.60 7.67 -6.41
N SER A 64 -24.19 6.64 -5.65
CA SER A 64 -24.11 6.72 -4.20
C SER A 64 -23.11 7.78 -3.74
N ALA A 65 -21.95 7.86 -4.38
CA ALA A 65 -20.93 8.87 -4.10
C ALA A 65 -21.38 10.28 -4.54
N GLY A 66 -22.03 10.41 -5.70
CA GLY A 66 -22.57 11.67 -6.22
C GLY A 66 -23.62 12.28 -5.30
N LYS A 67 -24.48 11.46 -4.67
CA LYS A 67 -25.42 11.93 -3.64
C LYS A 67 -24.72 12.52 -2.40
N GLN A 68 -23.52 12.02 -2.06
CA GLN A 68 -22.75 12.53 -0.92
C GLN A 68 -21.95 13.78 -1.29
N PHE A 69 -21.53 13.90 -2.55
CA PHE A 69 -20.74 15.02 -3.05
C PHE A 69 -21.39 15.65 -4.29
N PRO A 70 -22.56 16.29 -4.15
CA PRO A 70 -23.41 16.71 -5.28
C PRO A 70 -22.78 17.80 -6.17
N LYS A 71 -21.70 18.43 -5.74
CA LYS A 71 -20.96 19.42 -6.53
C LYS A 71 -19.84 18.79 -7.40
N ALA A 72 -19.52 17.51 -7.18
CA ALA A 72 -18.50 16.80 -7.95
C ALA A 72 -19.09 16.30 -9.27
N LYS A 73 -18.32 16.43 -10.35
CA LYS A 73 -18.65 15.78 -11.64
C LYS A 73 -18.38 14.28 -11.55
N THR A 74 -19.17 13.48 -12.24
CA THR A 74 -19.09 12.01 -12.23
C THR A 74 -18.57 11.48 -13.55
N TYR A 75 -17.76 10.42 -13.49
CA TYR A 75 -17.11 9.77 -14.63
C TYR A 75 -17.04 8.25 -14.40
N ASN A 76 -17.15 7.46 -15.47
CA ASN A 76 -16.85 6.02 -15.41
C ASN A 76 -15.39 5.72 -15.81
N ASP A 77 -14.78 6.58 -16.61
CA ASP A 77 -13.41 6.45 -17.09
C ASP A 77 -12.51 7.53 -16.45
N TYR A 78 -11.50 7.09 -15.68
CA TYR A 78 -10.57 8.00 -15.01
C TYR A 78 -9.76 8.87 -16.00
N ARG A 79 -9.52 8.38 -17.22
CA ARG A 79 -8.82 9.14 -18.27
C ARG A 79 -9.61 10.40 -18.64
N ARG A 80 -10.94 10.26 -18.75
CA ARG A 80 -11.85 11.40 -18.96
C ARG A 80 -11.93 12.33 -17.75
N MET A 81 -11.91 11.74 -16.53
CA MET A 81 -11.88 12.57 -15.32
C MET A 81 -10.61 13.44 -15.28
N LEU A 82 -9.46 12.91 -15.66
CA LEU A 82 -8.19 13.65 -15.64
C LEU A 82 -8.10 14.81 -16.66
N GLU A 83 -8.98 14.85 -17.68
CA GLU A 83 -9.11 16.00 -18.59
C GLU A 83 -9.68 17.25 -17.87
N GLN A 84 -10.33 17.07 -16.70
CA GLN A 84 -10.88 18.16 -15.90
C GLN A 84 -9.73 19.01 -15.31
N LYS A 85 -9.68 20.29 -15.71
CA LYS A 85 -8.51 21.17 -15.42
C LYS A 85 -8.41 21.66 -13.97
N ASP A 86 -9.52 21.68 -13.25
CA ASP A 86 -9.59 22.18 -11.87
C ASP A 86 -9.35 21.10 -10.80
N ILE A 87 -8.82 19.93 -11.18
CA ILE A 87 -8.32 18.92 -10.23
C ILE A 87 -6.87 19.25 -9.88
N ASP A 88 -6.56 19.38 -8.59
CA ASP A 88 -5.20 19.61 -8.07
C ASP A 88 -4.53 18.29 -7.65
N ALA A 89 -5.30 17.37 -7.06
CA ALA A 89 -4.82 16.11 -6.53
C ALA A 89 -5.82 14.97 -6.78
N VAL A 90 -5.33 13.74 -6.81
CA VAL A 90 -6.12 12.54 -7.10
C VAL A 90 -5.92 11.49 -6.02
N LEU A 91 -7.03 10.93 -5.53
CA LEU A 91 -7.05 9.78 -4.63
C LEU A 91 -7.46 8.55 -5.42
N ILE A 92 -6.62 7.51 -5.42
CA ILE A 92 -6.78 6.26 -6.17
C ILE A 92 -7.03 5.11 -5.20
N ALA A 93 -8.16 4.41 -5.37
CA ALA A 93 -8.58 3.28 -4.56
C ALA A 93 -9.30 2.24 -5.43
N THR A 94 -8.61 1.77 -6.44
CA THR A 94 -9.07 0.75 -7.38
C THR A 94 -8.65 -0.67 -6.95
N ALA A 95 -8.82 -1.68 -7.80
CA ALA A 95 -8.09 -2.93 -7.68
C ALA A 95 -6.61 -2.72 -8.04
N ASP A 96 -5.71 -3.57 -7.54
CA ASP A 96 -4.25 -3.36 -7.59
C ASP A 96 -3.74 -3.19 -9.03
N HIS A 97 -4.27 -3.97 -9.98
CA HIS A 97 -3.86 -3.95 -11.38
C HIS A 97 -4.08 -2.62 -12.12
N VAL A 98 -4.91 -1.71 -11.55
CA VAL A 98 -5.18 -0.38 -12.14
C VAL A 98 -4.37 0.72 -11.45
N HIS A 99 -3.79 0.46 -10.26
CA HIS A 99 -3.10 1.46 -9.46
C HIS A 99 -2.01 2.21 -10.25
N ALA A 100 -1.09 1.48 -10.89
CA ALA A 100 0.00 2.08 -11.65
C ALA A 100 -0.50 3.00 -12.77
N TRP A 101 -1.50 2.57 -13.52
CA TRP A 101 -2.04 3.26 -14.68
C TRP A 101 -2.71 4.57 -14.31
N ALA A 102 -3.61 4.54 -13.33
CA ALA A 102 -4.28 5.74 -12.84
C ALA A 102 -3.26 6.70 -12.19
N THR A 103 -2.27 6.16 -11.47
CA THR A 103 -1.21 6.94 -10.83
C THR A 103 -0.32 7.64 -11.87
N LEU A 104 0.18 6.92 -12.88
CA LEU A 104 1.02 7.49 -13.93
C LEU A 104 0.29 8.57 -14.72
N ALA A 105 -0.99 8.30 -15.09
CA ALA A 105 -1.81 9.27 -15.78
C ALA A 105 -2.02 10.55 -14.94
N ALA A 106 -2.29 10.41 -13.65
CA ALA A 106 -2.46 11.55 -12.75
C ALA A 106 -1.16 12.35 -12.57
N LEU A 107 -0.02 11.68 -12.35
CA LEU A 107 1.29 12.30 -12.19
C LEU A 107 1.69 13.09 -13.45
N ARG A 108 1.56 12.49 -14.64
CA ARG A 108 1.86 13.13 -15.94
C ARG A 108 0.92 14.30 -16.26
N ALA A 109 -0.33 14.22 -15.77
CA ALA A 109 -1.26 15.35 -15.81
C ALA A 109 -0.95 16.45 -14.76
N GLY A 110 0.19 16.36 -14.05
CA GLY A 110 0.64 17.33 -13.07
C GLY A 110 -0.15 17.34 -11.77
N LYS A 111 -0.82 16.21 -11.40
CA LYS A 111 -1.61 16.10 -10.18
C LYS A 111 -0.80 15.50 -9.04
N ASP A 112 -1.05 15.91 -7.80
CA ASP A 112 -0.58 15.22 -6.61
C ASP A 112 -1.38 13.94 -6.41
N VAL A 113 -0.77 12.87 -5.87
CA VAL A 113 -1.41 11.54 -5.84
C VAL A 113 -1.37 10.89 -4.47
N TYR A 114 -2.52 10.43 -4.02
CA TYR A 114 -2.66 9.41 -2.99
C TYR A 114 -3.10 8.11 -3.66
N CYS A 115 -2.35 7.03 -3.48
CA CYS A 115 -2.72 5.72 -4.01
C CYS A 115 -2.81 4.69 -2.88
N GLU A 116 -3.90 3.91 -2.84
CA GLU A 116 -4.01 2.79 -1.89
C GLU A 116 -2.89 1.75 -2.11
N LYS A 117 -2.65 0.97 -1.08
CA LYS A 117 -1.66 -0.12 -1.09
C LYS A 117 -2.23 -1.42 -1.69
N PRO A 118 -1.38 -2.27 -2.31
CA PRO A 118 0.00 -2.01 -2.71
C PRO A 118 0.08 -0.90 -3.76
N LEU A 119 1.20 -0.21 -3.84
CA LEU A 119 1.32 0.93 -4.75
C LEU A 119 1.06 0.55 -6.21
N THR A 120 1.47 -0.65 -6.60
CA THR A 120 1.30 -1.22 -7.94
C THR A 120 1.17 -2.73 -7.90
N HIS A 121 0.95 -3.34 -9.07
CA HIS A 121 0.76 -4.77 -9.25
C HIS A 121 2.02 -5.51 -9.75
N SER A 122 3.05 -4.80 -10.23
CA SER A 122 4.32 -5.37 -10.65
C SER A 122 5.53 -4.53 -10.21
N VAL A 123 6.72 -5.16 -10.24
CA VAL A 123 7.97 -4.48 -9.87
C VAL A 123 8.34 -3.39 -10.89
N GLU A 124 8.12 -3.62 -12.18
CA GLU A 124 8.35 -2.60 -13.20
C GLU A 124 7.47 -1.39 -13.00
N GLU A 125 6.18 -1.61 -12.73
CA GLU A 125 5.23 -0.55 -12.46
C GLU A 125 5.64 0.31 -11.25
N VAL A 126 6.07 -0.32 -10.14
CA VAL A 126 6.41 0.43 -8.92
C VAL A 126 7.61 1.35 -9.14
N ARG A 127 8.61 0.88 -9.89
CA ARG A 127 9.78 1.69 -10.22
C ARG A 127 9.43 2.85 -11.13
N LEU A 128 8.61 2.60 -12.16
CA LEU A 128 8.15 3.64 -13.06
C LEU A 128 7.31 4.71 -12.34
N VAL A 129 6.41 4.29 -11.46
CA VAL A 129 5.58 5.21 -10.64
C VAL A 129 6.45 6.07 -9.73
N ALA A 130 7.41 5.47 -9.01
CA ALA A 130 8.31 6.21 -8.12
C ALA A 130 9.19 7.19 -8.89
N GLN A 131 9.73 6.77 -10.04
CA GLN A 131 10.54 7.61 -10.92
C GLN A 131 9.72 8.78 -11.49
N THR A 132 8.51 8.50 -12.00
CA THR A 132 7.63 9.54 -12.55
C THR A 132 7.26 10.56 -11.48
N ALA A 133 6.92 10.13 -10.26
CA ALA A 133 6.62 11.03 -9.15
C ALA A 133 7.77 11.98 -8.81
N ALA A 134 9.02 11.47 -8.85
CA ALA A 134 10.22 12.26 -8.62
C ALA A 134 10.48 13.27 -9.75
N LEU A 135 10.35 12.84 -11.02
CA LEU A 135 10.51 13.70 -12.19
C LEU A 135 9.49 14.83 -12.22
N GLU A 136 8.21 14.51 -11.97
CA GLU A 136 7.11 15.47 -11.96
C GLU A 136 7.05 16.29 -10.67
N LYS A 137 7.90 16.00 -9.69
CA LYS A 137 7.97 16.70 -8.38
C LYS A 137 6.62 16.81 -7.69
N ARG A 138 5.81 15.72 -7.76
CA ARG A 138 4.47 15.70 -7.19
C ARG A 138 4.49 15.27 -5.73
N VAL A 139 3.54 15.78 -4.96
CA VAL A 139 3.27 15.29 -3.61
C VAL A 139 2.57 13.94 -3.72
N THR A 140 3.15 12.93 -3.09
CA THR A 140 2.62 11.56 -3.16
C THR A 140 2.49 10.93 -1.79
N GLN A 141 1.55 9.99 -1.63
CA GLN A 141 1.43 9.17 -0.44
C GLN A 141 0.76 7.83 -0.78
N MET A 142 1.31 6.74 -0.25
CA MET A 142 0.65 5.43 -0.33
C MET A 142 -0.27 5.20 0.86
N GLY A 143 -1.36 4.45 0.64
CA GLY A 143 -2.40 4.14 1.61
C GLY A 143 -2.01 3.16 2.71
N THR A 144 -0.79 3.18 3.21
CA THR A 144 -0.34 2.43 4.38
C THR A 144 -0.59 3.26 5.64
N GLN A 145 -1.88 3.38 6.05
CA GLN A 145 -2.30 4.30 7.11
C GLN A 145 -1.63 4.05 8.44
N ILE A 146 -1.21 2.81 8.71
CA ILE A 146 -0.53 2.44 9.96
C ILE A 146 0.83 3.12 10.13
N HIS A 147 1.47 3.57 9.03
CA HIS A 147 2.71 4.36 9.07
C HIS A 147 2.56 5.65 9.90
N ALA A 148 1.36 6.20 9.95
CA ALA A 148 1.01 7.35 10.79
C ALA A 148 0.60 6.95 12.23
N GLY A 149 0.59 5.65 12.56
CA GLY A 149 0.17 5.14 13.87
C GLY A 149 1.17 5.44 14.98
N ASP A 150 0.70 5.90 16.13
CA ASP A 150 1.55 6.22 17.28
C ASP A 150 2.36 5.01 17.75
N ASN A 151 1.77 3.80 17.71
CA ASN A 151 2.47 2.58 18.12
C ASN A 151 3.65 2.26 17.20
N TYR A 152 3.48 2.35 15.88
CA TYR A 152 4.57 2.09 14.93
C TYR A 152 5.71 3.09 15.12
N ARG A 153 5.40 4.39 15.23
CA ARG A 153 6.39 5.43 15.51
C ARG A 153 7.19 5.11 16.79
N ARG A 154 6.48 4.70 17.84
CA ARG A 154 7.12 4.34 19.10
C ARG A 154 8.02 3.11 18.98
N VAL A 155 7.62 2.08 18.27
CA VAL A 155 8.45 0.89 18.02
C VAL A 155 9.69 1.25 17.21
N VAL A 156 9.56 2.09 16.17
CA VAL A 156 10.71 2.60 15.40
C VAL A 156 11.74 3.27 16.33
N GLU A 157 11.28 4.15 17.21
CA GLU A 157 12.14 4.84 18.19
C GLU A 157 12.84 3.87 19.13
N LEU A 158 12.12 2.89 19.68
CA LEU A 158 12.69 1.87 20.59
C LEU A 158 13.78 1.04 19.90
N ILE A 159 13.52 0.59 18.67
CA ILE A 159 14.49 -0.19 17.90
C ILE A 159 15.71 0.65 17.56
N GLN A 160 15.53 1.88 17.08
CA GLN A 160 16.63 2.77 16.70
C GLN A 160 17.44 3.25 17.90
N ALA A 161 16.84 3.35 19.08
CA ALA A 161 17.52 3.60 20.34
C ALA A 161 18.26 2.36 20.90
N GLY A 162 18.19 1.20 20.23
CA GLY A 162 18.88 -0.01 20.63
C GLY A 162 18.27 -0.73 21.83
N ALA A 163 16.97 -0.58 22.10
CA ALA A 163 16.27 -1.19 23.25
C ALA A 163 16.55 -2.70 23.38
N ILE A 164 16.58 -3.42 22.25
CA ILE A 164 16.88 -4.86 22.22
C ILE A 164 18.24 -5.19 21.60
N GLY A 165 19.10 -4.19 21.41
CA GLY A 165 20.39 -4.34 20.74
C GLY A 165 20.26 -4.54 19.22
N PRO A 166 21.36 -4.86 18.52
CA PRO A 166 21.34 -5.16 17.08
C PRO A 166 20.32 -6.26 16.72
N VAL A 167 19.46 -5.98 15.74
CA VAL A 167 18.45 -6.93 15.27
C VAL A 167 18.98 -7.66 14.04
N LYS A 168 18.95 -8.99 14.07
CA LYS A 168 19.40 -9.86 12.97
C LYS A 168 18.26 -10.64 12.31
N GLU A 169 17.12 -10.73 13.00
CA GLU A 169 16.00 -11.52 12.54
C GLU A 169 14.66 -10.85 12.86
N VAL A 170 13.68 -10.97 11.94
CA VAL A 170 12.33 -10.49 12.11
C VAL A 170 11.35 -11.55 11.62
N HIS A 171 10.31 -11.82 12.40
CA HIS A 171 9.19 -12.68 11.98
C HIS A 171 7.90 -11.90 11.94
N ILE A 172 7.21 -11.96 10.82
CA ILE A 172 5.86 -11.44 10.66
C ILE A 172 4.91 -12.62 10.55
N PHE A 173 3.82 -12.60 11.32
CA PHE A 173 2.78 -13.61 11.23
C PHE A 173 1.40 -12.98 11.32
N ILE A 174 0.50 -13.39 10.43
CA ILE A 174 -0.86 -12.85 10.32
C ILE A 174 -1.89 -13.95 10.08
N THR A 175 -3.13 -13.67 10.46
CA THR A 175 -4.25 -14.61 10.29
C THR A 175 -5.00 -14.46 8.98
N SER A 176 -4.83 -13.33 8.27
CA SER A 176 -5.51 -13.07 7.00
C SER A 176 -5.14 -14.10 5.92
N ALA A 177 -6.12 -14.40 5.06
CA ALA A 177 -5.94 -15.31 3.93
C ALA A 177 -6.80 -14.86 2.74
N TRP A 178 -6.14 -14.50 1.63
CA TRP A 178 -6.75 -14.20 0.34
C TRP A 178 -6.31 -15.23 -0.68
N TYR A 179 -7.12 -16.26 -0.88
CA TYR A 179 -6.80 -17.37 -1.78
C TYR A 179 -8.04 -17.86 -2.52
N GLN A 180 -7.82 -18.65 -3.59
CA GLN A 180 -8.85 -19.36 -4.33
C GLN A 180 -8.47 -20.82 -4.47
N LYS A 181 -9.46 -21.70 -4.62
CA LYS A 181 -9.28 -23.16 -4.81
C LYS A 181 -9.99 -23.68 -6.04
N GLU A 182 -10.93 -22.92 -6.58
CA GLU A 182 -11.80 -23.33 -7.68
C GLU A 182 -11.70 -22.32 -8.84
N PRO A 183 -11.82 -22.76 -10.08
CA PRO A 183 -11.91 -21.86 -11.23
C PRO A 183 -13.06 -20.85 -11.08
N ALA A 184 -12.90 -19.69 -11.70
CA ALA A 184 -13.97 -18.70 -11.76
C ALA A 184 -15.15 -19.24 -12.57
N ARG A 185 -16.37 -18.94 -12.10
CA ARG A 185 -17.61 -19.30 -12.83
C ARG A 185 -17.70 -18.48 -14.10
N MET A 186 -17.88 -19.14 -15.24
CA MET A 186 -17.93 -18.53 -16.55
C MET A 186 -19.36 -18.53 -17.14
N GLY A 187 -19.58 -17.81 -18.22
CA GLY A 187 -20.88 -17.76 -18.93
C GLY A 187 -21.92 -16.89 -18.24
N ILE A 188 -21.50 -15.96 -17.41
CA ILE A 188 -22.36 -15.01 -16.70
C ILE A 188 -22.10 -13.62 -17.29
N GLU A 189 -23.16 -12.93 -17.70
CA GLU A 189 -23.06 -11.55 -18.19
C GLU A 189 -22.78 -10.57 -17.04
N PRO A 190 -21.97 -9.52 -17.28
CA PRO A 190 -21.77 -8.49 -16.28
C PRO A 190 -23.09 -7.77 -15.96
N PRO A 191 -23.30 -7.35 -14.71
CA PRO A 191 -24.43 -6.50 -14.36
C PRO A 191 -24.47 -5.24 -15.23
N PRO A 192 -25.65 -4.76 -15.65
CA PRO A 192 -25.77 -3.63 -16.59
C PRO A 192 -25.19 -2.30 -16.06
N ASN A 193 -25.00 -2.20 -14.74
CA ASN A 193 -24.37 -1.03 -14.10
C ASN A 193 -22.84 -1.13 -14.00
N LEU A 194 -22.24 -2.25 -14.43
CA LEU A 194 -20.78 -2.46 -14.37
C LEU A 194 -20.17 -2.31 -15.76
N HIS A 195 -19.30 -1.34 -15.93
CA HIS A 195 -18.49 -1.16 -17.13
C HIS A 195 -17.30 -2.13 -17.10
N TRP A 196 -17.55 -3.40 -17.49
CA TRP A 196 -16.60 -4.50 -17.34
C TRP A 196 -15.27 -4.25 -18.05
N ASP A 197 -15.27 -3.71 -19.25
CA ASP A 197 -14.08 -3.37 -20.01
C ASP A 197 -13.20 -2.33 -19.28
N LEU A 198 -13.82 -1.31 -18.69
CA LEU A 198 -13.13 -0.31 -17.88
C LEU A 198 -12.59 -0.91 -16.58
N TRP A 199 -13.31 -1.88 -16.00
CA TRP A 199 -12.83 -2.57 -14.80
C TRP A 199 -11.62 -3.45 -15.09
N LEU A 200 -11.62 -4.20 -16.21
CA LEU A 200 -10.47 -5.00 -16.66
C LEU A 200 -9.22 -4.13 -16.83
N GLY A 201 -9.40 -2.89 -17.32
CA GLY A 201 -8.28 -1.97 -17.50
C GLY A 201 -7.15 -2.62 -18.31
N PRO A 202 -5.92 -2.70 -17.78
CA PRO A 202 -4.76 -3.26 -18.47
C PRO A 202 -4.69 -4.79 -18.45
N ALA A 203 -5.50 -5.48 -17.63
CA ALA A 203 -5.47 -6.94 -17.53
C ALA A 203 -5.88 -7.60 -18.85
N ASP A 204 -5.37 -8.82 -19.09
CA ASP A 204 -5.73 -9.60 -20.27
C ASP A 204 -7.24 -9.76 -20.42
N ASP A 205 -7.72 -9.74 -21.66
CA ASP A 205 -9.14 -9.91 -21.99
C ASP A 205 -9.66 -11.24 -21.45
N ARG A 206 -10.74 -11.15 -20.70
CA ARG A 206 -11.43 -12.32 -20.13
C ARG A 206 -12.90 -12.05 -19.89
N PRO A 207 -13.75 -13.08 -19.97
CA PRO A 207 -15.15 -12.97 -19.63
C PRO A 207 -15.34 -12.50 -18.18
N TYR A 208 -16.47 -11.84 -17.93
CA TYR A 208 -16.88 -11.50 -16.57
C TYR A 208 -17.11 -12.77 -15.73
N SER A 209 -16.75 -12.65 -14.46
CA SER A 209 -17.17 -13.61 -13.41
C SER A 209 -17.50 -12.87 -12.12
N PRO A 210 -18.59 -13.26 -11.43
CA PRO A 210 -18.89 -12.73 -10.09
C PRO A 210 -17.83 -13.16 -9.04
N ASP A 211 -16.97 -14.12 -9.37
CA ASP A 211 -15.86 -14.56 -8.49
C ASP A 211 -14.65 -13.63 -8.57
N TYR A 212 -14.66 -12.63 -9.45
CA TYR A 212 -13.67 -11.56 -9.50
C TYR A 212 -14.07 -10.35 -8.64
N LEU A 213 -15.37 -10.14 -8.37
CA LEU A 213 -15.93 -8.94 -7.79
C LEU A 213 -17.01 -9.22 -6.73
N PRO A 214 -17.24 -8.28 -5.83
CA PRO A 214 -16.37 -7.21 -5.39
C PRO A 214 -15.34 -7.77 -4.42
N PHE A 215 -14.22 -7.09 -4.20
CA PHE A 215 -13.26 -7.40 -3.12
C PHE A 215 -12.41 -8.67 -3.30
N VAL A 216 -12.96 -9.73 -3.91
CA VAL A 216 -12.33 -11.05 -4.07
C VAL A 216 -11.31 -11.10 -5.19
N TRP A 217 -11.18 -10.05 -5.97
CA TRP A 217 -10.16 -9.89 -7.00
C TRP A 217 -8.73 -10.10 -6.44
N ARG A 218 -8.50 -9.85 -5.17
CA ARG A 218 -7.24 -10.11 -4.47
C ARG A 218 -6.76 -11.55 -4.56
N ARG A 219 -7.65 -12.48 -4.84
CA ARG A 219 -7.38 -13.91 -4.94
C ARG A 219 -6.82 -14.34 -6.30
N TRP A 220 -6.80 -13.43 -7.27
CA TRP A 220 -6.49 -13.73 -8.68
C TRP A 220 -5.27 -12.94 -9.11
N TRP A 221 -4.25 -13.65 -9.65
CA TRP A 221 -3.00 -13.03 -10.11
C TRP A 221 -3.19 -11.95 -11.18
N ALA A 222 -4.28 -12.00 -11.93
CA ALA A 222 -4.60 -10.99 -12.93
C ALA A 222 -4.97 -9.62 -12.32
N PHE A 223 -5.37 -9.56 -11.05
CA PHE A 223 -5.98 -8.38 -10.46
C PHE A 223 -5.39 -7.98 -9.10
N GLY A 224 -4.75 -8.91 -8.40
CA GLY A 224 -4.15 -8.70 -7.10
C GLY A 224 -3.07 -9.72 -6.78
N GLU A 225 -2.46 -9.60 -5.60
CA GLU A 225 -1.26 -10.33 -5.20
C GLU A 225 -1.47 -11.17 -3.91
N GLY A 226 -2.71 -11.62 -3.70
CA GLY A 226 -3.07 -12.47 -2.55
C GLY A 226 -2.89 -11.79 -1.19
N THR A 227 -2.64 -12.61 -0.19
CA THR A 227 -2.50 -12.14 1.19
C THR A 227 -1.27 -11.26 1.38
N LEU A 228 -0.14 -11.65 0.80
CA LEU A 228 1.10 -10.88 0.90
C LEU A 228 0.94 -9.50 0.25
N GLY A 229 0.35 -9.40 -0.95
CA GLY A 229 0.06 -8.11 -1.61
C GLY A 229 -0.84 -7.22 -0.77
N ASP A 230 -1.94 -7.77 -0.25
CA ASP A 230 -2.91 -7.00 0.54
C ASP A 230 -2.35 -6.53 1.89
N MET A 231 -1.58 -7.37 2.60
CA MET A 231 -1.17 -7.12 3.98
C MET A 231 0.32 -6.79 4.14
N GLY A 232 1.16 -7.18 3.17
CA GLY A 232 2.61 -7.02 3.26
C GLY A 232 3.04 -5.57 3.47
N CYS A 233 2.44 -4.62 2.74
CA CYS A 233 2.76 -3.20 2.92
C CYS A 233 2.45 -2.67 4.33
N HIS A 234 1.49 -3.26 5.05
CA HIS A 234 1.18 -2.85 6.42
C HIS A 234 2.15 -3.42 7.46
N PHE A 235 2.62 -4.67 7.27
CA PHE A 235 3.41 -5.35 8.29
C PHE A 235 4.91 -5.29 8.01
N ILE A 236 5.36 -5.29 6.74
CA ILE A 236 6.77 -5.11 6.37
C ILE A 236 7.20 -3.64 6.54
N ASP A 237 6.25 -2.70 6.54
CA ASP A 237 6.49 -1.28 6.80
C ASP A 237 7.28 -1.06 8.11
N LEU A 238 6.85 -1.68 9.21
CA LEU A 238 7.47 -1.46 10.50
C LEU A 238 8.95 -1.89 10.54
N PRO A 239 9.36 -3.12 10.18
CA PRO A 239 10.76 -3.50 10.15
C PRO A 239 11.56 -2.72 9.10
N LYS A 240 10.97 -2.39 7.94
CA LYS A 240 11.64 -1.57 6.95
C LYS A 240 12.01 -0.19 7.50
N TRP A 241 11.10 0.46 8.17
CA TRP A 241 11.34 1.77 8.80
C TRP A 241 12.28 1.66 10.00
N ALA A 242 11.98 0.78 10.97
CA ALA A 242 12.73 0.66 12.22
C ALA A 242 14.20 0.27 11.99
N LEU A 243 14.45 -0.64 11.05
CA LEU A 243 15.77 -1.17 10.74
C LEU A 243 16.44 -0.49 9.53
N LYS A 244 15.79 0.51 8.92
CA LYS A 244 16.27 1.20 7.71
C LYS A 244 16.63 0.22 6.59
N LEU A 245 15.76 -0.77 6.34
CA LEU A 245 16.00 -1.80 5.33
C LEU A 245 15.90 -1.22 3.92
N GLY A 246 16.90 -1.53 3.09
CA GLY A 246 16.88 -1.30 1.65
C GLY A 246 16.00 -2.34 0.93
N LEU A 247 16.48 -2.80 -0.22
CA LEU A 247 15.90 -3.95 -0.92
C LEU A 247 16.60 -5.25 -0.47
N PRO A 248 15.87 -6.39 -0.46
CA PRO A 248 16.50 -7.68 -0.17
C PRO A 248 17.43 -8.10 -1.31
N THR A 249 18.44 -8.93 -1.01
CA THR A 249 19.34 -9.53 -1.99
C THR A 249 18.98 -10.96 -2.35
N LYS A 250 18.23 -11.62 -1.44
CA LYS A 250 17.69 -12.97 -1.67
C LYS A 250 16.25 -13.06 -1.20
N ILE A 251 15.44 -13.78 -1.97
CA ILE A 251 14.04 -14.02 -1.64
C ILE A 251 13.70 -15.47 -1.95
N ARG A 252 13.16 -16.21 -0.98
CA ARG A 252 12.66 -17.57 -1.14
C ARG A 252 11.24 -17.64 -0.60
N ALA A 253 10.36 -18.33 -1.30
CA ALA A 253 8.98 -18.50 -0.88
C ALA A 253 8.60 -19.99 -0.81
N GLU A 254 7.77 -20.33 0.16
CA GLU A 254 7.18 -21.64 0.38
C GLU A 254 5.66 -21.50 0.41
N GLY A 255 4.96 -22.48 -0.18
CA GLY A 255 3.51 -22.50 -0.24
C GLY A 255 2.99 -23.75 -0.93
N PRO A 256 1.67 -23.87 -1.15
CA PRO A 256 1.10 -24.90 -2.01
C PRO A 256 1.69 -24.86 -3.42
N PRO A 257 1.48 -25.90 -4.26
CA PRO A 257 1.86 -25.86 -5.68
C PRO A 257 1.32 -24.60 -6.36
N VAL A 258 2.17 -23.98 -7.19
CA VAL A 258 1.82 -22.74 -7.91
C VAL A 258 0.67 -23.00 -8.87
N HIS A 259 -0.37 -22.18 -8.80
CA HIS A 259 -1.44 -22.15 -9.79
C HIS A 259 -1.29 -20.92 -10.70
N SER A 260 -1.58 -21.09 -12.01
CA SER A 260 -1.43 -20.01 -12.99
C SER A 260 -2.40 -18.84 -12.82
N GLU A 261 -3.62 -19.10 -12.29
CA GLU A 261 -4.70 -18.12 -12.24
C GLU A 261 -4.91 -17.49 -10.85
N TRP A 262 -4.69 -18.21 -9.76
CA TRP A 262 -5.05 -17.75 -8.43
C TRP A 262 -3.96 -17.87 -7.37
N CYS A 263 -4.13 -17.06 -6.34
CA CYS A 263 -3.22 -16.97 -5.21
C CYS A 263 -3.34 -18.17 -4.25
N PRO A 264 -2.23 -18.58 -3.62
CA PRO A 264 -2.17 -19.75 -2.74
C PRO A 264 -2.90 -19.51 -1.42
N GLU A 265 -3.24 -20.62 -0.75
CA GLU A 265 -3.87 -20.59 0.58
C GLU A 265 -2.97 -19.94 1.63
N TYR A 266 -1.67 -20.13 1.53
CA TYR A 266 -0.68 -19.52 2.42
C TYR A 266 0.65 -19.32 1.70
N LEU A 267 1.43 -18.38 2.25
CA LEU A 267 2.84 -18.19 1.91
C LEU A 267 3.69 -18.09 3.19
N ILE A 268 4.90 -18.68 3.11
CA ILE A 268 6.01 -18.33 4.00
C ILE A 268 7.10 -17.77 3.10
N VAL A 269 7.51 -16.52 3.35
CA VAL A 269 8.49 -15.85 2.49
C VAL A 269 9.67 -15.39 3.31
N HIS A 270 10.87 -15.77 2.88
CA HIS A 270 12.15 -15.44 3.51
C HIS A 270 12.85 -14.38 2.66
N TYR A 271 13.22 -13.28 3.32
CA TYR A 271 13.99 -12.19 2.73
C TYR A 271 15.32 -12.07 3.45
N GLU A 272 16.42 -11.92 2.71
CA GLU A 272 17.73 -11.57 3.25
C GLU A 272 18.08 -10.14 2.83
N PHE A 273 18.31 -9.29 3.82
CA PHE A 273 18.74 -7.92 3.62
C PHE A 273 20.23 -7.77 3.95
N PRO A 274 20.99 -7.01 3.16
CA PRO A 274 22.42 -6.82 3.39
C PRO A 274 22.68 -6.00 4.67
N ALA A 275 23.93 -5.97 5.11
CA ALA A 275 24.38 -5.05 6.17
C ALA A 275 24.11 -3.58 5.76
N ARG A 276 23.90 -2.72 6.74
CA ARG A 276 23.57 -1.30 6.58
C ARG A 276 24.51 -0.45 7.45
N GLY A 277 25.66 -0.07 6.89
CA GLY A 277 26.77 0.51 7.68
C GLY A 277 27.21 -0.47 8.77
N ASP A 278 27.21 -0.04 10.03
CA ASP A 278 27.58 -0.86 11.19
C ASP A 278 26.45 -1.82 11.65
N LEU A 279 25.27 -1.76 11.05
CA LEU A 279 24.16 -2.64 11.40
C LEU A 279 24.25 -3.98 10.66
N PRO A 280 23.98 -5.12 11.36
CA PRO A 280 24.13 -6.45 10.79
C PRO A 280 23.15 -6.70 9.64
N PRO A 281 23.40 -7.72 8.77
CA PRO A 281 22.38 -8.24 7.86
C PRO A 281 21.14 -8.68 8.62
N VAL A 282 19.97 -8.64 7.96
CA VAL A 282 18.69 -9.03 8.57
C VAL A 282 18.02 -10.10 7.72
N LYS A 283 17.54 -11.16 8.40
CA LYS A 283 16.59 -12.13 7.84
C LYS A 283 15.19 -11.74 8.28
N LEU A 284 14.27 -11.57 7.33
CA LEU A 284 12.87 -11.32 7.60
C LEU A 284 12.06 -12.48 7.05
N THR A 285 11.18 -13.08 7.88
CA THR A 285 10.29 -14.14 7.45
C THR A 285 8.84 -13.72 7.63
N TRP A 286 8.08 -13.79 6.55
CA TRP A 286 6.65 -13.59 6.49
C TRP A 286 5.91 -14.92 6.63
N HIS A 287 4.83 -14.93 7.42
CA HIS A 287 3.91 -16.07 7.55
C HIS A 287 2.48 -15.55 7.49
N ASP A 288 1.63 -16.11 6.64
CA ASP A 288 0.21 -15.76 6.60
C ASP A 288 -0.72 -16.95 6.86
N ALA A 289 -2.03 -16.72 6.69
CA ALA A 289 -3.08 -17.71 6.89
C ALA A 289 -3.02 -18.42 8.26
N GLY A 290 -2.63 -17.71 9.30
CA GLY A 290 -2.53 -18.25 10.67
C GLY A 290 -1.27 -19.09 10.95
N ARG A 291 -0.36 -19.24 9.98
CA ARG A 291 0.94 -19.87 10.21
C ARG A 291 1.80 -19.00 11.10
N ARG A 292 2.63 -19.65 11.93
CA ARG A 292 3.44 -18.96 12.94
C ARG A 292 4.85 -19.52 12.96
N PRO A 293 5.87 -18.69 13.20
CA PRO A 293 7.23 -19.15 13.43
C PRO A 293 7.30 -19.91 14.79
N GLU A 294 8.18 -20.88 14.89
CA GLU A 294 8.35 -21.70 16.11
C GLU A 294 8.68 -20.84 17.33
N ILE A 295 9.57 -19.86 17.16
CA ILE A 295 9.94 -18.89 18.20
C ILE A 295 8.73 -18.16 18.83
N ALA A 296 7.64 -17.96 18.09
CA ALA A 296 6.41 -17.36 18.63
C ALA A 296 5.70 -18.29 19.62
N ASN A 297 5.85 -19.60 19.47
CA ASN A 297 5.33 -20.60 20.43
C ASN A 297 6.25 -20.70 21.66
N GLU A 298 7.56 -20.73 21.47
CA GLU A 298 8.56 -20.72 22.55
C GLU A 298 8.39 -19.51 23.47
N LEU A 299 8.16 -18.32 22.87
CA LEU A 299 7.92 -17.08 23.61
C LEU A 299 6.47 -16.94 24.12
N LYS A 300 5.62 -17.94 23.95
CA LYS A 300 4.21 -17.98 24.40
C LYS A 300 3.39 -16.77 23.90
N LEU A 301 3.53 -16.44 22.62
CA LEU A 301 2.90 -15.27 21.98
C LEU A 301 1.48 -15.54 21.46
N GLN A 302 0.72 -16.52 22.00
CA GLN A 302 -0.61 -16.93 21.52
C GLN A 302 -1.64 -15.77 21.58
N LYS A 303 -1.48 -14.83 22.49
CA LYS A 303 -2.33 -13.64 22.59
C LYS A 303 -2.21 -12.69 21.38
N TRP A 304 -1.09 -12.75 20.66
CA TRP A 304 -0.85 -11.94 19.47
C TRP A 304 -1.37 -12.68 18.24
N LYS A 305 -2.58 -12.37 17.80
CA LYS A 305 -3.17 -12.97 16.58
C LYS A 305 -2.36 -12.64 15.33
N ASN A 306 -1.94 -11.39 15.22
CA ASN A 306 -0.99 -10.90 14.23
C ASN A 306 0.19 -10.28 14.96
N GLY A 307 1.39 -10.38 14.41
CA GLY A 307 2.57 -9.84 15.10
C GLY A 307 3.76 -9.63 14.18
N ILE A 308 4.60 -8.70 14.60
CA ILE A 308 5.93 -8.42 14.05
C ILE A 308 6.90 -8.61 15.22
N LEU A 309 7.65 -9.70 15.20
CA LEU A 309 8.61 -10.05 16.23
C LEU A 309 10.03 -9.70 15.76
N PHE A 310 10.67 -8.76 16.44
CA PHE A 310 12.08 -8.43 16.26
C PHE A 310 12.91 -9.26 17.23
N VAL A 311 13.95 -9.92 16.71
CA VAL A 311 14.91 -10.71 17.47
C VAL A 311 16.22 -9.95 17.56
N GLY A 312 16.50 -9.38 18.72
CA GLY A 312 17.70 -8.60 19.00
C GLY A 312 18.67 -9.36 19.92
N GLU A 313 19.91 -8.89 19.99
CA GLU A 313 20.95 -9.51 20.84
C GLU A 313 20.65 -9.41 22.33
N LYS A 314 19.86 -8.42 22.74
CA LYS A 314 19.53 -8.19 24.16
C LYS A 314 18.12 -8.62 24.55
N GLY A 315 17.32 -9.16 23.62
CA GLY A 315 15.94 -9.56 23.84
C GLY A 315 15.07 -9.41 22.60
N TYR A 316 13.76 -9.38 22.80
CA TYR A 316 12.80 -9.33 21.71
C TYR A 316 11.87 -8.13 21.83
N LEU A 317 11.35 -7.66 20.71
CA LEU A 317 10.23 -6.74 20.67
C LEU A 317 9.14 -7.34 19.77
N ILE A 318 7.95 -7.52 20.33
CA ILE A 318 6.74 -7.91 19.58
C ILE A 318 5.82 -6.70 19.40
N SER A 319 5.25 -6.52 18.22
CA SER A 319 4.30 -5.45 17.93
C SER A 319 3.17 -5.93 17.04
N ASP A 320 1.98 -5.36 17.24
CA ASP A 320 0.89 -5.30 16.26
C ASP A 320 0.62 -3.83 15.87
N TYR A 321 -0.55 -3.52 15.30
CA TYR A 321 -0.90 -2.14 14.93
C TYR A 321 -1.01 -1.19 16.13
N SER A 322 -1.40 -1.69 17.29
CA SER A 322 -1.80 -0.88 18.44
C SER A 322 -0.92 -1.06 19.67
N ASN A 323 -0.26 -2.21 19.79
CA ASN A 323 0.45 -2.62 20.99
C ASN A 323 1.87 -3.07 20.67
N HIS A 324 2.76 -2.94 21.63
CA HIS A 324 4.09 -3.54 21.61
C HIS A 324 4.51 -4.01 23.02
N ALA A 325 5.43 -4.96 23.06
CA ALA A 325 6.05 -5.43 24.29
C ALA A 325 7.53 -5.76 24.08
N LEU A 326 8.36 -5.42 25.04
CA LEU A 326 9.76 -5.88 25.16
C LEU A 326 9.77 -7.19 25.96
N LEU A 327 10.54 -8.17 25.49
CA LEU A 327 10.57 -9.51 26.09
C LEU A 327 12.02 -9.99 26.33
N PRO A 328 12.27 -10.83 27.37
CA PRO A 328 11.32 -11.19 28.42
C PRO A 328 10.94 -9.98 29.29
N GLU A 329 9.69 -9.92 29.78
CA GLU A 329 9.16 -8.75 30.49
C GLU A 329 10.00 -8.39 31.74
N ASP A 330 10.44 -9.40 32.50
CA ASP A 330 11.26 -9.17 33.72
C ASP A 330 12.58 -8.45 33.41
N LYS A 331 13.22 -8.75 32.30
CA LYS A 331 14.46 -8.10 31.88
C LYS A 331 14.29 -6.63 31.56
N PHE A 332 13.13 -6.25 31.07
CA PHE A 332 12.83 -4.88 30.63
C PHE A 332 11.95 -4.09 31.61
N LYS A 333 11.72 -4.63 32.82
CA LYS A 333 10.88 -3.99 33.84
C LYS A 333 11.34 -2.57 34.17
N ASP A 334 12.63 -2.35 34.27
CA ASP A 334 13.23 -1.05 34.62
C ASP A 334 13.82 -0.32 33.41
N TYR A 335 13.52 -0.78 32.18
CA TYR A 335 14.02 -0.14 30.98
C TYR A 335 13.44 1.27 30.81
N GLN A 336 14.34 2.25 30.82
CA GLN A 336 13.95 3.66 30.58
C GLN A 336 13.77 3.88 29.08
N LYS A 337 12.51 4.03 28.67
CA LYS A 337 12.17 4.29 27.26
C LYS A 337 12.70 5.70 26.87
N PRO A 338 13.34 5.82 25.70
CA PRO A 338 13.79 7.13 25.21
C PRO A 338 12.63 8.08 25.00
N GLU A 339 12.90 9.38 25.05
CA GLU A 339 11.92 10.40 24.66
C GLU A 339 11.51 10.23 23.20
N PRO A 340 10.24 10.53 22.83
CA PRO A 340 9.80 10.50 21.45
C PRO A 340 10.62 11.45 20.56
N THR A 341 11.09 10.95 19.43
CA THR A 341 11.88 11.70 18.45
C THR A 341 11.14 11.91 17.13
N ILE A 342 10.16 11.05 16.84
CA ILE A 342 9.33 11.14 15.64
C ILE A 342 8.10 11.99 15.99
N PRO A 343 7.84 13.11 15.27
CA PRO A 343 6.69 13.97 15.56
C PRO A 343 5.38 13.17 15.53
N LYS A 344 4.46 13.51 16.43
CA LYS A 344 3.12 12.92 16.42
C LYS A 344 2.42 13.21 15.09
N SER A 345 1.78 12.18 14.52
CA SER A 345 1.03 12.35 13.28
C SER A 345 -0.20 13.23 13.47
N ILE A 346 -0.44 14.10 12.50
CA ILE A 346 -1.70 14.85 12.39
C ILE A 346 -2.81 14.01 11.74
N GLY A 347 -2.51 12.76 11.40
CA GLY A 347 -3.36 11.80 10.71
C GLY A 347 -2.94 11.61 9.25
N HIS A 348 -2.86 10.34 8.83
CA HIS A 348 -2.29 9.91 7.56
C HIS A 348 -2.78 10.73 6.35
N HIS A 349 -4.09 10.83 6.16
CA HIS A 349 -4.67 11.61 5.05
C HIS A 349 -4.45 13.13 5.19
N LYS A 350 -4.47 13.64 6.44
CA LYS A 350 -4.18 15.07 6.68
C LYS A 350 -2.74 15.42 6.39
N GLU A 351 -1.79 14.52 6.64
CA GLU A 351 -0.37 14.70 6.26
C GLU A 351 -0.25 14.94 4.75
N TRP A 352 -0.91 14.09 3.92
CA TRP A 352 -0.90 14.24 2.48
C TRP A 352 -1.54 15.54 2.01
N VAL A 353 -2.76 15.84 2.49
CA VAL A 353 -3.45 17.09 2.09
C VAL A 353 -2.66 18.32 2.50
N THR A 354 -2.07 18.32 3.70
CA THR A 354 -1.23 19.43 4.17
C THR A 354 0.00 19.58 3.30
N ALA A 355 0.61 18.49 2.88
CA ALA A 355 1.75 18.50 1.96
C ALA A 355 1.37 19.06 0.59
N CYS A 356 0.20 18.68 0.03
CA CYS A 356 -0.32 19.25 -1.22
C CYS A 356 -0.52 20.78 -1.10
N LEU A 357 -1.13 21.24 -0.01
CA LEU A 357 -1.33 22.68 0.23
C LEU A 357 -0.01 23.45 0.36
N LYS A 358 1.00 22.83 0.97
CA LYS A 358 2.35 23.41 1.14
C LYS A 358 3.26 23.23 -0.05
N ARG A 359 2.87 22.41 -1.04
CA ARG A 359 3.71 21.98 -2.16
C ARG A 359 5.02 21.32 -1.70
N ASP A 360 4.97 20.54 -0.63
CA ASP A 360 6.13 19.86 -0.03
C ASP A 360 6.07 18.34 -0.24
N PRO A 361 6.72 17.77 -1.27
CA PRO A 361 6.72 16.35 -1.58
C PRO A 361 7.49 15.50 -0.55
N LYS A 362 8.27 16.12 0.35
CA LYS A 362 9.03 15.42 1.38
C LYS A 362 8.26 15.25 2.70
N MET A 363 7.19 16.02 2.88
CA MET A 363 6.42 16.01 4.11
C MET A 363 5.74 14.67 4.41
N PRO A 364 5.09 13.96 3.46
CA PRO A 364 4.51 12.66 3.73
C PRO A 364 5.60 11.61 3.94
N LEU A 365 5.62 10.95 5.11
CA LEU A 365 6.64 9.93 5.40
C LEU A 365 6.47 8.66 4.56
N CYS A 366 5.24 8.33 4.14
CA CYS A 366 4.92 7.21 3.25
C CYS A 366 4.77 7.68 1.78
N ASN A 367 5.60 8.64 1.32
CA ASN A 367 5.65 9.07 -0.07
C ASN A 367 6.20 7.95 -0.97
N PHE A 368 6.09 8.11 -2.30
CA PHE A 368 6.46 7.03 -3.22
C PHE A 368 7.96 6.70 -3.25
N SER A 369 8.85 7.57 -2.79
CA SER A 369 10.28 7.23 -2.64
C SER A 369 10.53 6.25 -1.50
N TYR A 370 9.67 6.22 -0.46
CA TYR A 370 9.66 5.23 0.60
C TYR A 370 8.76 4.03 0.24
N ALA A 371 7.56 4.29 -0.22
CA ALA A 371 6.55 3.27 -0.52
C ALA A 371 6.90 2.40 -1.71
N GLY A 372 7.64 2.92 -2.69
CA GLY A 372 8.12 2.16 -3.84
C GLY A 372 8.98 0.96 -3.43
N PRO A 373 10.12 1.16 -2.75
CA PRO A 373 10.93 0.05 -2.25
C PRO A 373 10.22 -0.86 -1.24
N LEU A 374 9.23 -0.38 -0.50
CA LEU A 374 8.38 -1.22 0.35
C LEU A 374 7.52 -2.16 -0.50
N THR A 375 6.80 -1.62 -1.48
CA THR A 375 5.97 -2.40 -2.39
C THR A 375 6.80 -3.38 -3.23
N GLU A 376 7.98 -2.97 -3.73
CA GLU A 376 8.91 -3.86 -4.42
C GLU A 376 9.29 -5.06 -3.55
N THR A 377 9.61 -4.85 -2.27
CA THR A 377 9.91 -5.93 -1.33
C THR A 377 8.75 -6.92 -1.21
N VAL A 378 7.52 -6.42 -1.08
CA VAL A 378 6.29 -7.24 -1.01
C VAL A 378 6.11 -8.06 -2.29
N LEU A 379 6.19 -7.42 -3.46
CA LEU A 379 6.00 -8.06 -4.76
C LEU A 379 7.07 -9.10 -5.07
N LEU A 380 8.32 -8.90 -4.66
CA LEU A 380 9.38 -9.89 -4.84
C LEU A 380 9.07 -11.22 -4.12
N GLY A 381 8.31 -11.21 -3.05
CA GLY A 381 7.83 -12.42 -2.38
C GLY A 381 6.87 -13.23 -3.25
N THR A 382 5.91 -12.59 -3.89
CA THR A 382 4.98 -13.26 -4.82
C THR A 382 5.70 -13.69 -6.10
N VAL A 383 6.65 -12.91 -6.59
CA VAL A 383 7.51 -13.28 -7.73
C VAL A 383 8.32 -14.54 -7.43
N ALA A 384 8.97 -14.63 -6.25
CA ALA A 384 9.73 -15.81 -5.85
C ALA A 384 8.86 -17.07 -5.79
N TYR A 385 7.65 -16.96 -5.23
CA TYR A 385 6.69 -18.04 -5.19
C TYR A 385 6.27 -18.49 -6.59
N ARG A 386 5.86 -17.56 -7.45
CA ARG A 386 5.40 -17.85 -8.82
C ARG A 386 6.52 -18.40 -9.72
N ALA A 387 7.75 -17.95 -9.51
CA ALA A 387 8.93 -18.48 -10.22
C ALA A 387 9.33 -19.88 -9.75
N GLY A 388 8.83 -20.34 -8.58
CA GLY A 388 9.14 -21.64 -8.00
C GLY A 388 10.60 -21.81 -7.60
N GLN A 389 11.34 -20.71 -7.41
CA GLN A 389 12.77 -20.71 -7.16
C GLN A 389 13.18 -19.53 -6.27
N GLU A 390 14.24 -19.72 -5.46
CA GLU A 390 14.91 -18.62 -4.77
C GLU A 390 15.45 -17.60 -5.78
N LEU A 391 15.23 -16.32 -5.51
CA LEU A 391 15.74 -15.21 -6.30
C LEU A 391 17.01 -14.65 -5.66
N GLN A 392 18.10 -14.55 -6.46
CA GLN A 392 19.23 -13.67 -6.16
C GLN A 392 18.94 -12.33 -6.84
N TRP A 393 18.48 -11.35 -6.02
CA TRP A 393 17.94 -10.11 -6.56
C TRP A 393 19.02 -9.07 -6.87
N ASP A 394 19.17 -8.74 -8.15
CA ASP A 394 19.94 -7.58 -8.60
C ASP A 394 18.99 -6.38 -8.74
N ALA A 395 18.94 -5.56 -7.69
CA ALA A 395 18.08 -4.38 -7.66
C ALA A 395 18.47 -3.34 -8.73
N ASN A 396 19.73 -3.22 -9.10
CA ASN A 396 20.17 -2.23 -10.09
C ASN A 396 19.68 -2.58 -11.50
N GLN A 397 19.65 -3.87 -11.82
CA GLN A 397 19.24 -4.35 -13.14
C GLN A 397 17.77 -4.82 -13.17
N MET A 398 17.07 -4.79 -12.02
CA MET A 398 15.69 -5.28 -11.89
C MET A 398 15.53 -6.69 -12.47
N ARG A 399 16.39 -7.63 -12.02
CA ARG A 399 16.38 -9.04 -12.45
C ARG A 399 16.88 -9.98 -11.37
N ALA A 400 16.56 -11.25 -11.52
CA ALA A 400 17.14 -12.36 -10.77
C ALA A 400 17.99 -13.24 -11.71
N PRO A 401 19.32 -13.05 -11.78
CA PRO A 401 20.17 -13.76 -12.75
C PRO A 401 20.10 -15.28 -12.66
N ASN A 402 19.85 -15.81 -11.48
CA ASN A 402 19.71 -17.24 -11.23
C ASN A 402 18.32 -17.80 -11.55
N ALA A 403 17.32 -16.94 -11.82
CA ALA A 403 15.93 -17.32 -12.06
C ALA A 403 15.31 -16.48 -13.20
N PRO A 404 15.77 -16.66 -14.46
CA PRO A 404 15.32 -15.82 -15.58
C PRO A 404 13.81 -15.90 -15.86
N GLN A 405 13.14 -17.01 -15.50
CA GLN A 405 11.69 -17.16 -15.59
C GLN A 405 10.91 -16.16 -14.69
N ALA A 406 11.55 -15.62 -13.65
CA ALA A 406 10.97 -14.61 -12.79
C ALA A 406 10.62 -13.31 -13.53
N ASP A 407 11.28 -13.04 -14.67
CA ASP A 407 11.08 -11.82 -15.46
C ASP A 407 9.61 -11.66 -15.92
N ALA A 408 8.94 -12.77 -16.23
CA ALA A 408 7.51 -12.75 -16.58
C ALA A 408 6.57 -12.27 -15.47
N PHE A 409 7.04 -12.27 -14.22
CA PHE A 409 6.29 -11.80 -13.05
C PHE A 409 6.79 -10.45 -12.53
N LEU A 410 7.99 -10.05 -12.91
CA LEU A 410 8.54 -8.72 -12.64
C LEU A 410 7.95 -7.67 -13.58
N ARG A 411 7.70 -8.07 -14.84
CA ARG A 411 7.16 -7.26 -15.94
C ARG A 411 5.93 -7.95 -16.50
N LEU A 412 4.78 -7.37 -16.24
CA LEU A 412 3.52 -7.94 -16.72
C LEU A 412 3.31 -7.63 -18.20
N ARG A 413 2.60 -8.52 -18.88
CA ARG A 413 2.02 -8.23 -20.20
C ARG A 413 0.65 -7.59 -20.00
N TYR A 414 0.32 -6.68 -20.88
CA TYR A 414 -0.94 -5.95 -20.85
C TYR A 414 -1.69 -6.20 -22.16
N ARG A 415 -3.02 -6.13 -22.10
CA ARG A 415 -3.83 -6.28 -23.32
C ARG A 415 -3.57 -5.17 -24.33
N ASN A 416 -3.95 -5.40 -25.58
CA ASN A 416 -3.73 -4.45 -26.68
C ASN A 416 -4.33 -3.06 -26.36
N GLY A 417 -3.59 -2.02 -26.71
CA GLY A 417 -3.96 -0.63 -26.44
C GLY A 417 -3.51 -0.11 -25.06
N TRP A 418 -2.88 -0.94 -24.23
CA TRP A 418 -2.33 -0.54 -22.95
C TRP A 418 -0.81 -0.62 -22.96
N SER A 419 -0.13 0.51 -22.75
CA SER A 419 1.34 0.61 -22.65
C SER A 419 1.69 1.60 -21.54
N LEU A 420 2.55 1.19 -20.61
CA LEU A 420 3.02 2.05 -19.49
C LEU A 420 3.72 3.33 -19.98
N GLN A 421 4.23 3.32 -21.21
CA GLN A 421 4.88 4.49 -21.82
C GLN A 421 3.87 5.49 -22.40
N GLN A 422 2.65 5.05 -22.72
CA GLN A 422 1.61 5.82 -23.40
C GLN A 422 0.49 6.32 -22.46
N THR A 423 0.60 6.14 -21.16
CA THR A 423 -0.35 6.71 -20.20
C THR A 423 -0.15 8.25 -20.17
N ALA A 424 -0.68 8.91 -21.17
CA ALA A 424 -0.77 10.36 -21.26
C ALA A 424 -2.22 10.80 -21.12
#